data_a689a4665e02ef005c839c201ab31961
#
_entry.id   a689a4665e02ef005c839c201ab31961
#
_cell.length_a   1.000
_cell.length_b   1.000
_cell.length_c   1.000
_cell.angle_alpha   90.00
_cell.angle_beta   90.00
_cell.angle_gamma   90.00
#
_symmetry.space_group_name_H-M   'P 1'
#
loop_
_entity.id
_entity.type
_entity.pdbx_description
1 polymer ?
#
loop_
_entity_poly.entity_id
_entity_poly.type
_entity_poly.pdbx_seq_one_letter_code
_entity_poly.pdbx_strand_id
1 'polypeptide(L)'
;MFDGYSIRAKQVLFLARLESGARGAEMLDLDDLLTGLIIEDQNVIPSALARLGMEGQFMGSPEHHAFLPADTATNVLENIHQSHPRSQPIPHSTDMPISSDLGEILAAASELRKELQSKEVTPLHLFAATMRRSHSGIQALRNKGITEEGVIRAIRKEDLG
;
A
#
# COMPACT_ATOMS: atom_id res chain seq x y z
N MET A 1 -6.19 -16.42 -2.26
CA MET A 1 -6.32 -15.20 -3.10
C MET A 1 -4.98 -14.50 -3.36
N PHE A 2 -4.12 -14.40 -2.35
CA PHE A 2 -2.85 -13.70 -2.52
C PHE A 2 -1.66 -14.66 -2.51
N ASP A 3 -1.84 -15.82 -3.09
CA ASP A 3 -0.78 -16.82 -3.23
C ASP A 3 0.35 -16.28 -4.07
N GLY A 4 1.08 -16.03 -4.48
CA GLY A 4 2.09 -15.35 -5.26
C GLY A 4 2.51 -13.97 -4.74
N TYR A 5 1.98 -13.55 -3.59
CA TYR A 5 2.35 -12.27 -2.99
C TYR A 5 3.47 -12.49 -1.97
N SER A 6 4.41 -11.55 -1.93
CA SER A 6 5.46 -11.55 -0.91
C SER A 6 4.85 -11.29 0.47
N ILE A 7 5.61 -11.61 1.53
CA ILE A 7 5.20 -11.30 2.90
C ILE A 7 4.94 -9.81 3.05
N ARG A 8 5.80 -8.97 2.50
CA ARG A 8 5.66 -7.52 2.56
C ARG A 8 4.38 -7.05 1.85
N ALA A 9 4.07 -7.60 0.68
CA ALA A 9 2.85 -7.24 -0.05
C ALA A 9 1.60 -7.66 0.72
N LYS A 10 1.62 -8.83 1.36
CA LYS A 10 0.50 -9.25 2.22
C LYS A 10 0.30 -8.29 3.39
N GLN A 11 1.38 -7.78 3.95
CA GLN A 11 1.30 -6.79 5.03
C GLN A 11 0.71 -5.47 4.56
N VAL A 12 1.02 -5.05 3.34
CA VAL A 12 0.40 -3.86 2.76
C VAL A 12 -1.13 -4.01 2.74
N LEU A 13 -1.62 -5.15 2.29
CA LEU A 13 -3.06 -5.40 2.22
C LEU A 13 -3.70 -5.47 3.61
N PHE A 14 -3.00 -6.09 4.57
CA PHE A 14 -3.44 -6.13 5.95
C PHE A 14 -3.57 -4.72 6.54
N LEU A 15 -2.55 -3.89 6.34
CA LEU A 15 -2.57 -2.50 6.80
C LEU A 15 -3.70 -1.70 6.15
N ALA A 16 -3.88 -1.89 4.84
CA ALA A 16 -4.97 -1.23 4.11
C ALA A 16 -6.33 -1.57 4.73
N ARG A 17 -6.54 -2.84 5.06
CA ARG A 17 -7.79 -3.29 5.69
C ARG A 17 -7.98 -2.68 7.09
N LEU A 18 -6.90 -2.61 7.87
CA LEU A 18 -6.97 -1.99 9.20
C LEU A 18 -7.32 -0.51 9.11
N GLU A 19 -6.70 0.22 8.19
CA GLU A 19 -6.96 1.64 8.01
C GLU A 19 -8.39 1.90 7.56
N SER A 20 -8.89 1.12 6.60
CA SER A 20 -10.27 1.28 6.13
C SER A 20 -11.27 1.02 7.25
N GLY A 21 -11.03 0.00 8.06
CA GLY A 21 -11.88 -0.31 9.20
C GLY A 21 -11.85 0.78 10.26
N ALA A 22 -10.67 1.31 10.56
CA ALA A 22 -10.51 2.35 11.56
C ALA A 22 -11.27 3.64 11.21
N ARG A 23 -11.40 3.96 9.92
CA ARG A 23 -12.18 5.14 9.49
C ARG A 23 -13.64 4.82 9.17
N GLY A 24 -14.06 3.57 9.32
CA GLY A 24 -15.46 3.18 9.08
C GLY A 24 -15.85 3.08 7.62
N ALA A 25 -14.91 2.74 6.75
CA ALA A 25 -15.18 2.60 5.32
C ALA A 25 -16.02 1.36 5.03
N GLU A 26 -16.88 1.45 4.02
CA GLU A 26 -17.70 0.32 3.60
C GLU A 26 -16.97 -0.64 2.66
N MET A 27 -15.91 -0.17 2.02
CA MET A 27 -15.10 -0.98 1.10
C MET A 27 -13.64 -0.57 1.16
N LEU A 28 -12.77 -1.50 0.79
CA LEU A 28 -11.35 -1.27 0.67
C LEU A 28 -11.07 -0.59 -0.67
N ASP A 29 -10.45 0.57 -0.65
CA ASP A 29 -10.26 1.38 -1.83
C ASP A 29 -8.80 1.83 -1.99
N LEU A 30 -8.54 2.59 -3.05
CA LEU A 30 -7.20 3.07 -3.42
C LEU A 30 -6.50 3.83 -2.30
N ASP A 31 -7.20 4.71 -1.59
CA ASP A 31 -6.60 5.46 -0.49
C ASP A 31 -6.08 4.54 0.62
N ASP A 32 -6.80 3.46 0.88
CA ASP A 32 -6.40 2.48 1.88
C ASP A 32 -5.17 1.70 1.43
N LEU A 33 -5.14 1.32 0.15
CA LEU A 33 -3.98 0.65 -0.42
C LEU A 33 -2.76 1.55 -0.36
N LEU A 34 -2.91 2.81 -0.77
CA LEU A 34 -1.81 3.77 -0.78
C LEU A 34 -1.29 4.01 0.65
N THR A 35 -2.18 4.11 1.62
CA THR A 35 -1.80 4.23 3.03
C THR A 35 -0.98 3.02 3.48
N GLY A 36 -1.45 1.82 3.18
CA GLY A 36 -0.73 0.59 3.52
C GLY A 36 0.64 0.50 2.84
N LEU A 37 0.71 0.88 1.57
CA LEU A 37 1.98 0.92 0.83
C LEU A 37 2.99 1.85 1.48
N ILE A 38 2.56 3.05 1.85
CA ILE A 38 3.46 4.04 2.44
C ILE A 38 3.93 3.60 3.83
N ILE A 39 3.03 3.10 4.66
CA ILE A 39 3.39 2.64 6.01
C ILE A 39 4.41 1.51 5.94
N GLU A 40 4.19 0.54 5.06
CA GLU A 40 5.13 -0.57 4.89
C GLU A 40 6.45 -0.08 4.32
N ASP A 41 6.41 0.78 3.30
CA ASP A 41 7.61 1.33 2.65
C ASP A 41 8.50 2.07 3.64
N GLN A 42 7.91 2.83 4.56
CA GLN A 42 8.65 3.64 5.52
C GLN A 42 9.07 2.86 6.78
N ASN A 43 8.76 1.59 6.86
CA ASN A 43 9.09 0.73 8.02
C ASN A 43 8.48 1.24 9.33
N VAL A 44 7.26 1.80 9.27
CA VAL A 44 6.59 2.36 10.44
C VAL A 44 5.36 1.55 10.87
N ILE A 45 5.34 0.26 10.53
CA ILE A 45 4.21 -0.62 10.89
C ILE A 45 3.94 -0.64 12.39
N PRO A 46 4.94 -0.80 13.27
CA PRO A 46 4.65 -0.82 14.72
C PRO A 46 3.96 0.45 15.20
N SER A 47 4.38 1.62 14.73
CA SER A 47 3.76 2.90 15.08
C SER A 47 2.32 2.98 14.58
N ALA A 48 2.08 2.51 13.35
CA ALA A 48 0.73 2.50 12.79
C ALA A 48 -0.20 1.58 13.57
N LEU A 49 0.26 0.40 13.96
CA LEU A 49 -0.54 -0.53 14.76
C LEU A 49 -0.83 0.02 16.14
N ALA A 50 0.13 0.69 16.77
CA ALA A 50 -0.08 1.35 18.06
C ALA A 50 -1.18 2.42 17.96
N ARG A 51 -1.14 3.23 16.92
CA ARG A 51 -2.16 4.25 16.65
C ARG A 51 -3.56 3.65 16.48
N LEU A 52 -3.64 2.44 15.92
CA LEU A 52 -4.90 1.73 15.73
C LEU A 52 -5.32 0.86 16.91
N GLY A 53 -4.56 0.90 18.02
CA GLY A 53 -4.85 0.09 19.19
C GLY A 53 -4.53 -1.39 19.02
N MET A 54 -3.65 -1.73 18.11
CA MET A 54 -3.30 -3.11 17.76
C MET A 54 -1.86 -3.48 18.10
N GLU A 55 -1.32 -2.90 19.14
CA GLU A 55 0.02 -3.24 19.62
C GLU A 55 0.14 -4.74 19.89
N GLY A 56 1.27 -5.31 19.52
CA GLY A 56 1.52 -6.73 19.74
C GLY A 56 0.95 -7.65 18.66
N GLN A 57 0.21 -7.12 17.69
CA GLN A 57 -0.34 -7.90 16.59
C GLN A 57 0.69 -8.13 15.47
N PHE A 58 1.79 -7.40 15.51
CA PHE A 58 2.79 -7.44 14.46
C PHE A 58 3.86 -8.48 14.76
N MET A 59 4.04 -9.41 13.85
CA MET A 59 4.98 -10.54 14.00
C MET A 59 6.35 -10.26 13.35
N GLY A 60 6.55 -9.05 12.85
CA GLY A 60 7.78 -8.68 12.18
C GLY A 60 7.65 -8.72 10.65
N SER A 61 8.57 -8.07 9.96
CA SER A 61 8.67 -8.13 8.52
C SER A 61 10.14 -8.04 8.09
N PRO A 62 10.47 -8.49 6.86
CA PRO A 62 11.82 -8.31 6.34
C PRO A 62 12.21 -6.83 6.31
N GLU A 63 13.42 -6.53 6.74
CA GLU A 63 13.98 -5.19 6.63
C GLU A 63 14.22 -4.84 5.17
N HIS A 64 14.06 -3.58 4.85
CA HIS A 64 14.27 -3.08 3.50
C HIS A 64 14.56 -1.58 3.52
N HIS A 65 15.06 -1.07 2.41
CA HIS A 65 15.24 0.37 2.23
C HIS A 65 13.95 0.98 1.69
N ALA A 66 13.56 2.12 2.25
CA ALA A 66 12.39 2.85 1.78
C ALA A 66 12.60 3.34 0.35
N PHE A 67 11.58 3.19 -0.49
CA PHE A 67 11.58 3.71 -1.85
C PHE A 67 11.28 5.20 -1.88
N LEU A 68 10.30 5.64 -1.07
CA LEU A 68 9.87 7.04 -1.03
C LEU A 68 10.70 7.87 -0.06
N PRO A 69 11.00 9.13 -0.40
CA PRO A 69 11.54 10.08 0.57
C PRO A 69 10.56 10.27 1.74
N ALA A 70 11.08 10.39 2.96
CA ALA A 70 10.26 10.42 4.16
C ALA A 70 9.29 11.61 4.19
N ASP A 71 9.72 12.79 3.75
CA ASP A 71 8.87 13.98 3.71
C ASP A 71 7.71 13.83 2.72
N THR A 72 7.98 13.25 1.55
CA THR A 72 6.95 12.95 0.54
C THR A 72 5.92 11.97 1.09
N ALA A 73 6.39 10.89 1.72
CA ALA A 73 5.53 9.88 2.33
C ALA A 73 4.62 10.50 3.39
N THR A 74 5.18 11.30 4.30
CA THR A 74 4.44 11.95 5.37
C THR A 74 3.36 12.87 4.81
N ASN A 75 3.70 13.68 3.81
CA ASN A 75 2.74 14.61 3.21
C ASN A 75 1.56 13.89 2.56
N VAL A 76 1.81 12.81 1.85
CA VAL A 76 0.74 12.04 1.21
C VAL A 76 -0.16 11.39 2.25
N LEU A 77 0.42 10.80 3.31
CA LEU A 77 -0.36 10.20 4.39
C LEU A 77 -1.25 11.23 5.09
N GLU A 78 -0.71 12.39 5.41
CA GLU A 78 -1.48 13.47 6.05
C GLU A 78 -2.66 13.90 5.18
N ASN A 79 -2.44 14.06 3.88
CA ASN A 79 -3.49 14.45 2.95
C ASN A 79 -4.59 13.40 2.88
N ILE A 80 -4.23 12.12 2.84
CA ILE A 80 -5.20 11.04 2.83
C ILE A 80 -6.03 11.05 4.12
N HIS A 81 -5.37 11.14 5.27
CA HIS A 81 -6.05 11.14 6.57
C HIS A 81 -7.01 12.33 6.71
N GLN A 82 -6.62 13.49 6.20
CA GLN A 82 -7.47 14.69 6.25
C GLN A 82 -8.68 14.58 5.32
N SER A 83 -8.58 13.84 4.21
CA SER A 83 -9.65 13.68 3.24
C SER A 83 -10.74 12.72 3.71
N HIS A 84 -10.48 11.93 4.74
CA HIS A 84 -11.39 10.90 5.21
C HIS A 84 -11.82 11.16 6.65
N PRO A 85 -12.93 11.85 6.86
CA PRO A 85 -13.47 12.03 8.21
C PRO A 85 -13.81 10.67 8.81
N ARG A 86 -13.46 10.49 10.08
CA ARG A 86 -13.71 9.23 10.78
C ARG A 86 -15.21 9.04 11.01
N SER A 87 -15.71 7.85 10.72
CA SER A 87 -17.00 7.40 11.16
C SER A 87 -16.81 6.25 12.15
N GLN A 88 -17.87 5.54 12.49
CA GLN A 88 -17.75 4.46 13.47
C GLN A 88 -16.85 3.34 12.93
N PRO A 89 -15.82 2.92 13.68
CA PRO A 89 -14.91 1.88 13.20
C PRO A 89 -15.62 0.54 12.94
N ILE A 90 -15.12 -0.16 11.91
CA ILE A 90 -15.58 -1.52 11.57
C ILE A 90 -14.51 -2.50 12.04
N PRO A 91 -14.88 -3.54 12.80
CA PRO A 91 -13.89 -4.51 13.29
C PRO A 91 -13.11 -5.14 12.13
N HIS A 92 -11.81 -5.34 12.34
CA HIS A 92 -10.93 -5.92 11.31
C HIS A 92 -11.28 -7.36 10.95
N SER A 93 -12.03 -8.04 11.80
CA SER A 93 -12.51 -9.40 11.52
C SER A 93 -13.72 -9.43 10.60
N THR A 94 -14.36 -8.29 10.34
CA THR A 94 -15.51 -8.20 9.44
C THR A 94 -15.00 -8.20 8.00
N ASP A 95 -15.61 -9.03 7.15
CA ASP A 95 -15.30 -9.03 5.72
C ASP A 95 -15.64 -7.69 5.10
N MET A 96 -14.76 -7.19 4.27
CA MET A 96 -14.94 -5.91 3.60
C MET A 96 -14.73 -6.09 2.11
N PRO A 97 -15.68 -5.70 1.26
CA PRO A 97 -15.48 -5.81 -0.19
C PRO A 97 -14.40 -4.87 -0.67
N ILE A 98 -13.81 -5.22 -1.81
CA ILE A 98 -12.80 -4.41 -2.49
C ILE A 98 -13.50 -3.57 -3.55
N SER A 99 -13.10 -2.30 -3.70
CA SER A 99 -13.64 -1.45 -4.77
C SER A 99 -13.22 -2.02 -6.14
N SER A 100 -13.96 -1.68 -7.19
CA SER A 100 -13.60 -2.10 -8.54
C SER A 100 -12.22 -1.53 -8.95
N ASP A 101 -11.92 -0.30 -8.57
CA ASP A 101 -10.61 0.31 -8.84
C ASP A 101 -9.48 -0.48 -8.18
N LEU A 102 -9.64 -0.85 -6.92
CA LEU A 102 -8.63 -1.64 -6.23
C LEU A 102 -8.48 -3.02 -6.87
N GLY A 103 -9.59 -3.66 -7.25
CA GLY A 103 -9.56 -4.93 -7.96
C GLY A 103 -8.75 -4.86 -9.26
N GLU A 104 -8.92 -3.78 -10.02
CA GLU A 104 -8.16 -3.57 -11.25
C GLU A 104 -6.66 -3.35 -10.97
N ILE A 105 -6.34 -2.65 -9.90
CA ILE A 105 -4.93 -2.44 -9.50
C ILE A 105 -4.28 -3.77 -9.13
N LEU A 106 -4.97 -4.61 -8.37
CA LEU A 106 -4.43 -5.91 -7.98
C LEU A 106 -4.20 -6.80 -9.21
N ALA A 107 -5.14 -6.78 -10.17
CA ALA A 107 -4.98 -7.51 -11.43
C ALA A 107 -3.80 -6.98 -12.24
N ALA A 108 -3.65 -5.65 -12.33
CA ALA A 108 -2.53 -5.02 -13.04
C ALA A 108 -1.19 -5.36 -12.39
N ALA A 109 -1.13 -5.42 -11.07
CA ALA A 109 0.09 -5.80 -10.35
C ALA A 109 0.50 -7.24 -10.67
N SER A 110 -0.47 -8.15 -10.74
CA SER A 110 -0.21 -9.55 -11.12
C SER A 110 0.30 -9.67 -12.56
N GLU A 111 -0.28 -8.91 -13.48
CA GLU A 111 0.20 -8.89 -14.87
C GLU A 111 1.61 -8.31 -14.96
N LEU A 112 1.88 -7.24 -14.23
CA LEU A 112 3.21 -6.63 -14.20
C LEU A 112 4.26 -7.61 -13.69
N ARG A 113 3.93 -8.39 -12.64
CA ARG A 113 4.82 -9.43 -12.14
C ARG A 113 5.21 -10.42 -13.26
N LYS A 114 4.23 -10.84 -14.05
CA LYS A 114 4.47 -11.76 -15.17
C LYS A 114 5.33 -11.11 -16.24
N GLU A 115 5.02 -9.89 -16.64
CA GLU A 115 5.77 -9.15 -17.64
C GLU A 115 7.24 -8.97 -17.25
N LEU A 116 7.49 -8.67 -15.98
CA LEU A 116 8.85 -8.46 -15.48
C LEU A 116 9.53 -9.76 -15.06
N GLN A 117 8.82 -10.88 -15.11
CA GLN A 117 9.32 -12.19 -14.68
C GLN A 117 9.80 -12.18 -13.23
N SER A 118 9.14 -11.41 -12.39
CA SER A 118 9.42 -11.36 -10.96
C SER A 118 8.89 -12.63 -10.29
N LYS A 119 9.54 -13.05 -9.22
CA LYS A 119 9.15 -14.25 -8.48
C LYS A 119 7.81 -14.10 -7.78
N GLU A 120 7.56 -12.93 -7.22
CA GLU A 120 6.38 -12.64 -6.42
C GLU A 120 5.86 -11.24 -6.72
N VAL A 121 4.60 -10.98 -6.38
CA VAL A 121 4.07 -9.63 -6.34
C VAL A 121 4.60 -8.98 -5.05
N THR A 122 5.34 -7.91 -5.19
CA THR A 122 5.92 -7.15 -4.06
C THR A 122 5.19 -5.82 -3.89
N PRO A 123 5.43 -5.08 -2.80
CA PRO A 123 4.86 -3.74 -2.66
C PRO A 123 5.17 -2.84 -3.85
N LEU A 124 6.34 -2.96 -4.47
CA LEU A 124 6.69 -2.14 -5.64
C LEU A 124 5.80 -2.47 -6.85
N HIS A 125 5.42 -3.72 -7.05
CA HIS A 125 4.46 -4.07 -8.10
C HIS A 125 3.11 -3.41 -7.87
N LEU A 126 2.62 -3.46 -6.63
CA LEU A 126 1.38 -2.78 -6.25
C LEU A 126 1.50 -1.27 -6.45
N PHE A 127 2.63 -0.71 -6.10
CA PHE A 127 2.91 0.72 -6.24
C PHE A 127 2.91 1.14 -7.71
N ALA A 128 3.60 0.38 -8.58
CA ALA A 128 3.66 0.66 -10.01
C ALA A 128 2.26 0.63 -10.64
N ALA A 129 1.45 -0.37 -10.28
CA ALA A 129 0.08 -0.47 -10.77
C ALA A 129 -0.77 0.71 -10.29
N THR A 130 -0.57 1.14 -9.04
CA THR A 130 -1.26 2.28 -8.46
C THR A 130 -0.89 3.59 -9.18
N MET A 131 0.36 3.73 -9.60
CA MET A 131 0.84 4.94 -10.30
C MET A 131 0.13 5.18 -11.64
N ARG A 132 -0.58 4.20 -12.17
CA ARG A 132 -1.34 4.35 -13.41
C ARG A 132 -2.68 5.04 -13.22
N ARG A 133 -3.10 5.26 -11.98
CA ARG A 133 -4.41 5.84 -11.67
C ARG A 133 -4.38 7.36 -11.56
N SER A 134 -5.52 7.98 -11.87
CA SER A 134 -5.74 9.40 -11.62
C SER A 134 -6.26 9.57 -10.20
N HIS A 135 -5.41 10.12 -9.33
CA HIS A 135 -5.72 10.22 -7.90
C HIS A 135 -4.88 11.33 -7.31
N SER A 136 -5.43 12.09 -6.36
CA SER A 136 -4.72 13.24 -5.77
C SER A 136 -3.42 12.85 -5.08
N GLY A 137 -3.41 11.74 -4.34
CA GLY A 137 -2.19 11.24 -3.71
C GLY A 137 -1.14 10.81 -4.73
N ILE A 138 -1.56 10.17 -5.83
CA ILE A 138 -0.66 9.77 -6.92
C ILE A 138 -0.11 11.00 -7.62
N GLN A 139 -0.95 12.01 -7.85
CA GLN A 139 -0.48 13.25 -8.47
C GLN A 139 0.55 13.96 -7.59
N ALA A 140 0.34 13.95 -6.27
CA ALA A 140 1.31 14.50 -5.33
C ALA A 140 2.66 13.79 -5.43
N LEU A 141 2.66 12.46 -5.58
CA LEU A 141 3.88 11.68 -5.78
C LEU A 141 4.57 12.03 -7.10
N ARG A 142 3.80 12.15 -8.19
CA ARG A 142 4.35 12.55 -9.49
C ARG A 142 4.98 13.92 -9.42
N ASN A 143 4.37 14.85 -8.70
CA ASN A 143 4.90 16.22 -8.52
C ASN A 143 6.24 16.21 -7.78
N LYS A 144 6.55 15.16 -7.04
CA LYS A 144 7.83 14.97 -6.35
C LYS A 144 8.81 14.11 -7.15
N GLY A 145 8.51 13.84 -8.40
CA GLY A 145 9.41 13.09 -9.27
C GLY A 145 9.26 11.57 -9.23
N ILE A 146 8.25 11.06 -8.53
CA ILE A 146 7.97 9.63 -8.49
C ILE A 146 7.20 9.25 -9.75
N THR A 147 7.71 8.27 -10.51
CA THR A 147 7.11 7.83 -11.77
C THR A 147 6.94 6.32 -11.79
N GLU A 148 6.02 5.84 -12.62
CA GLU A 148 5.87 4.39 -12.84
C GLU A 148 7.18 3.79 -13.33
N GLU A 149 7.87 4.43 -14.26
CA GLU A 149 9.16 3.94 -14.77
C GLU A 149 10.21 3.83 -13.66
N GLY A 150 10.24 4.80 -12.75
CA GLY A 150 11.14 4.77 -11.60
C GLY A 150 10.84 3.60 -10.67
N VAL A 151 9.56 3.31 -10.45
CA VAL A 151 9.15 2.15 -9.64
C VAL A 151 9.56 0.85 -10.34
N ILE A 152 9.35 0.74 -11.65
CA ILE A 152 9.74 -0.45 -12.42
C ILE A 152 11.24 -0.67 -12.35
N ARG A 153 12.05 0.37 -12.45
CA ARG A 153 13.52 0.26 -12.27
C ARG A 153 13.86 -0.28 -10.88
N ALA A 154 13.15 0.16 -9.86
CA ALA A 154 13.34 -0.33 -8.49
C ALA A 154 12.98 -1.81 -8.37
N ILE A 155 11.91 -2.25 -9.05
CA ILE A 155 11.53 -3.66 -9.09
C ILE A 155 12.65 -4.49 -9.70
N ARG A 156 13.18 -4.09 -10.83
CA ARG A 156 14.26 -4.80 -11.52
C ARG A 156 15.52 -4.90 -10.65
N LYS A 157 15.82 -3.84 -9.93
CA LYS A 157 16.96 -3.83 -9.00
C LYS A 157 16.74 -4.81 -7.85
N GLU A 158 15.53 -4.84 -7.32
CA GLU A 158 15.14 -5.76 -6.24
C GLU A 158 15.23 -7.22 -6.71
N ASP A 159 14.76 -7.51 -7.93
CA ASP A 159 14.81 -8.86 -8.52
C ASP A 159 16.23 -9.35 -8.74
N LEU A 160 17.19 -8.47 -8.97
CA LEU A 160 18.60 -8.81 -9.13
C LEU A 160 19.33 -9.02 -7.81
N GLY A 161 18.83 -8.44 -6.77
CA GLY A 161 19.40 -8.53 -5.44
C GLY A 161 18.90 -9.74 -4.70
#